data_ba434069540cf244997777effd06734b
#
_entry.id   ba434069540cf244997777effd06734b
#
_cell.length_a   1.000
_cell.length_b   1.000
_cell.length_c   1.000
_cell.angle_alpha   90.00
_cell.angle_beta   90.00
_cell.angle_gamma   90.00
#
_symmetry.space_group_name_H-M   'P 1'
#
loop_
_entity.id
_entity.type
_entity.pdbx_description
1 polymer ?
#
loop_
_entity_poly.entity_id
_entity_poly.type
_entity_poly.pdbx_seq_one_letter_code
_entity_poly.pdbx_strand_id
1 'polypeptide(L)'
;MATLPDVNLADLLAEVESDAEVTHVPLCREEEGIGICTGAYLVGKKCAAIMQNGGFFNSCNAIVSTLLQYQIPVLLLVYYAGDIGDRTFSTSGAMTEPVLQALGIRYYILRDPVDAVELIKRAQILAEDARRPVAILLTKEGLGRRSVVPSL
;
A
#
# COMPACT_ATOMS: atom_id res chain seq x y z
N MET A 1 -10.37 -5.49 2.32
CA MET A 1 -9.23 -4.86 1.62
C MET A 1 -9.69 -4.33 0.27
N ALA A 2 -9.30 -3.10 -0.08
CA ALA A 2 -9.58 -2.49 -1.38
C ALA A 2 -8.33 -2.62 -2.27
N THR A 3 -8.45 -3.16 -3.47
CA THR A 3 -7.28 -3.50 -4.30
C THR A 3 -7.52 -3.16 -5.77
N LEU A 4 -6.49 -2.64 -6.44
CA LEU A 4 -6.47 -2.55 -7.91
C LEU A 4 -5.57 -3.66 -8.47
N PRO A 5 -6.00 -4.40 -9.52
CA PRO A 5 -5.17 -5.41 -10.14
C PRO A 5 -3.85 -4.85 -10.67
N ASP A 6 -2.74 -5.50 -10.29
CA ASP A 6 -1.39 -5.20 -10.77
C ASP A 6 -0.60 -6.50 -10.94
N VAL A 7 0.15 -6.64 -12.02
CA VAL A 7 0.91 -7.85 -12.33
C VAL A 7 1.96 -8.18 -11.27
N ASN A 8 2.50 -7.17 -10.61
CA ASN A 8 3.51 -7.36 -9.56
C ASN A 8 2.89 -7.76 -8.22
N LEU A 9 1.59 -7.57 -8.07
CA LEU A 9 0.83 -7.91 -6.88
C LEU A 9 -0.06 -9.16 -7.08
N ALA A 10 -0.03 -9.79 -8.26
CA ALA A 10 -0.97 -10.84 -8.65
C ALA A 10 -1.06 -11.98 -7.62
N ASP A 11 0.08 -12.48 -7.11
CA ASP A 11 0.11 -13.57 -6.14
C ASP A 11 -0.52 -13.13 -4.81
N LEU A 12 -0.16 -11.93 -4.32
CA LEU A 12 -0.75 -11.35 -3.11
C LEU A 12 -2.27 -11.13 -3.26
N LEU A 13 -2.71 -10.65 -4.42
CA LEU A 13 -4.13 -10.41 -4.67
C LEU A 13 -4.92 -11.72 -4.74
N ALA A 14 -4.34 -12.78 -5.31
CA ALA A 14 -4.96 -14.10 -5.32
C ALA A 14 -5.16 -14.67 -3.90
N GLU A 15 -4.19 -14.48 -3.00
CA GLU A 15 -4.33 -14.85 -1.59
C GLU A 15 -5.42 -14.03 -0.90
N VAL A 16 -5.45 -12.71 -1.11
CA VAL A 16 -6.50 -11.82 -0.56
C VAL A 16 -7.90 -12.22 -1.05
N GLU A 17 -8.02 -12.60 -2.33
CA GLU A 17 -9.30 -13.01 -2.92
C GLU A 17 -9.78 -14.36 -2.39
N SER A 18 -8.86 -15.28 -2.10
CA SER A 18 -9.18 -16.62 -1.60
C SER A 18 -9.47 -16.66 -0.10
N ASP A 19 -9.07 -15.64 0.67
CA ASP A 19 -9.22 -15.62 2.12
C ASP A 19 -10.65 -15.24 2.53
N ALA A 20 -11.38 -16.21 3.09
CA ALA A 20 -12.78 -16.04 3.53
C ALA A 20 -12.95 -15.05 4.71
N GLU A 21 -11.87 -14.73 5.44
CA GLU A 21 -11.91 -13.76 6.55
C GLU A 21 -11.73 -12.32 6.04
N VAL A 22 -11.29 -12.15 4.79
CA VAL A 22 -11.03 -10.87 4.17
C VAL A 22 -12.18 -10.47 3.24
N THR A 23 -12.85 -9.36 3.53
CA THR A 23 -13.76 -8.75 2.55
C THR A 23 -12.90 -8.06 1.48
N HIS A 24 -12.79 -8.69 0.31
CA HIS A 24 -12.08 -8.15 -0.84
C HIS A 24 -13.00 -7.27 -1.69
N VAL A 25 -12.52 -6.08 -2.05
CA VAL A 25 -13.22 -5.11 -2.90
C VAL A 25 -12.29 -4.76 -4.07
N PRO A 26 -12.50 -5.36 -5.26
CA PRO A 26 -11.75 -4.98 -6.46
C PRO A 26 -12.18 -3.58 -6.93
N LEU A 27 -11.21 -2.80 -7.39
CA LEU A 27 -11.39 -1.40 -7.76
C LEU A 27 -11.23 -1.21 -9.26
N CYS A 28 -11.85 -0.16 -9.79
CA CYS A 28 -11.57 0.38 -11.13
C CYS A 28 -10.53 1.51 -11.08
N ARG A 29 -10.42 2.20 -9.94
CA ARG A 29 -9.46 3.27 -9.68
C ARG A 29 -9.01 3.25 -8.22
N GLU A 30 -7.76 3.56 -7.96
CA GLU A 30 -7.18 3.47 -6.62
C GLU A 30 -7.82 4.46 -5.63
N GLU A 31 -8.17 5.65 -6.08
CA GLU A 31 -8.83 6.66 -5.24
C GLU A 31 -10.20 6.21 -4.70
N GLU A 32 -10.92 5.33 -5.42
CA GLU A 32 -12.15 4.71 -4.93
C GLU A 32 -11.89 3.90 -3.66
N GLY A 33 -10.76 3.17 -3.64
CA GLY A 33 -10.33 2.41 -2.48
C GLY A 33 -10.12 3.25 -1.23
N ILE A 34 -9.63 4.47 -1.39
CA ILE A 34 -9.47 5.41 -0.27
C ILE A 34 -10.85 5.79 0.30
N GLY A 35 -11.82 6.09 -0.56
CA GLY A 35 -13.19 6.39 -0.15
C GLY A 35 -13.88 5.20 0.53
N ILE A 36 -13.74 4.00 -0.04
CA ILE A 36 -14.30 2.75 0.51
C ILE A 36 -13.69 2.44 1.88
N CYS A 37 -12.37 2.53 2.03
CA CYS A 37 -11.70 2.34 3.31
C CYS A 37 -12.14 3.37 4.35
N THR A 38 -12.33 4.63 3.94
CA THR A 38 -12.86 5.67 4.81
C THR A 38 -14.25 5.31 5.34
N GLY A 39 -15.17 4.94 4.45
CA GLY A 39 -16.54 4.55 4.84
C GLY A 39 -16.55 3.30 5.73
N ALA A 40 -15.74 2.30 5.42
CA ALA A 40 -15.64 1.08 6.21
C ALA A 40 -15.09 1.35 7.62
N TYR A 41 -14.08 2.23 7.74
CA TYR A 41 -13.57 2.65 9.05
C TYR A 41 -14.65 3.33 9.90
N LEU A 42 -15.46 4.21 9.32
CA LEU A 42 -16.53 4.92 10.04
C LEU A 42 -17.59 3.97 10.62
N VAL A 43 -17.74 2.78 10.07
CA VAL A 43 -18.60 1.72 10.62
C VAL A 43 -17.82 0.65 11.41
N GLY A 44 -16.63 0.97 11.87
CA GLY A 44 -15.84 0.14 12.79
C GLY A 44 -15.06 -1.00 12.14
N LYS A 45 -14.83 -0.96 10.82
CA LYS A 45 -14.02 -1.98 10.14
C LYS A 45 -12.56 -1.55 9.99
N LYS A 46 -11.62 -2.49 10.19
CA LYS A 46 -10.22 -2.28 9.85
C LYS A 46 -10.03 -2.44 8.34
N CYS A 47 -9.26 -1.53 7.75
CA CYS A 47 -9.13 -1.47 6.30
C CYS A 47 -7.68 -1.34 5.86
N ALA A 48 -7.38 -1.91 4.69
CA ALA A 48 -6.15 -1.67 3.96
C ALA A 48 -6.48 -1.44 2.48
N ALA A 49 -5.70 -0.56 1.85
CA ALA A 49 -5.73 -0.35 0.39
C ALA A 49 -4.40 -0.85 -0.20
N ILE A 50 -4.50 -1.68 -1.24
CA ILE A 50 -3.35 -2.26 -1.95
C ILE A 50 -3.31 -1.67 -3.35
N MET A 51 -2.17 -1.09 -3.72
CA MET A 51 -1.98 -0.43 -5.02
C MET A 51 -0.50 -0.32 -5.39
N GLN A 52 -0.21 0.01 -6.64
CA GLN A 52 1.13 0.42 -7.05
C GLN A 52 1.39 1.89 -6.66
N ASN A 53 2.65 2.31 -6.58
CA ASN A 53 2.99 3.72 -6.31
C ASN A 53 2.42 4.71 -7.33
N GLY A 54 2.22 4.32 -8.60
CA GLY A 54 1.47 5.12 -9.58
C GLY A 54 0.03 5.41 -9.12
N GLY A 55 -0.64 4.40 -8.58
CA GLY A 55 -1.97 4.53 -7.99
C GLY A 55 -1.99 5.35 -6.71
N PHE A 56 -0.95 5.21 -5.89
CA PHE A 56 -0.78 6.09 -4.73
C PHE A 56 -0.70 7.57 -5.14
N PHE A 57 0.05 7.91 -6.20
CA PHE A 57 0.10 9.29 -6.71
C PHE A 57 -1.27 9.78 -7.18
N ASN A 58 -2.02 8.95 -7.91
CA ASN A 58 -3.38 9.26 -8.34
C ASN A 58 -4.32 9.47 -7.14
N SER A 59 -4.07 8.80 -6.03
CA SER A 59 -4.89 8.84 -4.81
C SER A 59 -4.55 10.00 -3.86
N CYS A 60 -3.50 10.80 -4.12
CA CYS A 60 -3.04 11.84 -3.19
C CYS A 60 -4.15 12.81 -2.79
N ASN A 61 -4.98 13.26 -3.75
CA ASN A 61 -6.10 14.14 -3.43
C ASN A 61 -7.12 13.48 -2.50
N ALA A 62 -7.51 12.23 -2.76
CA ALA A 62 -8.43 11.48 -1.91
C ALA A 62 -7.83 11.25 -0.51
N ILE A 63 -6.55 10.94 -0.42
CA ILE A 63 -5.83 10.78 0.85
C ILE A 63 -5.87 12.07 1.67
N VAL A 64 -5.55 13.21 1.05
CA VAL A 64 -5.55 14.52 1.73
C VAL A 64 -6.95 14.90 2.17
N SER A 65 -7.94 14.82 1.28
CA SER A 65 -9.30 15.29 1.52
C SER A 65 -10.12 14.38 2.42
N THR A 66 -9.69 13.13 2.64
CA THR A 66 -10.39 12.18 3.51
C THR A 66 -9.52 11.68 4.65
N LEU A 67 -8.47 10.87 4.37
CA LEU A 67 -7.70 10.22 5.44
C LEU A 67 -7.00 11.22 6.36
N LEU A 68 -6.33 12.23 5.78
CA LEU A 68 -5.63 13.22 6.57
C LEU A 68 -6.59 14.23 7.21
N GLN A 69 -7.60 14.70 6.45
CA GLN A 69 -8.59 15.67 6.92
C GLN A 69 -9.41 15.15 8.08
N TYR A 70 -9.89 13.89 8.00
CA TYR A 70 -10.76 13.29 9.00
C TYR A 70 -10.06 12.35 9.96
N GLN A 71 -8.73 12.29 9.91
CA GLN A 71 -7.90 11.46 10.79
C GLN A 71 -8.30 9.97 10.74
N ILE A 72 -8.40 9.42 9.54
CA ILE A 72 -8.78 8.04 9.29
C ILE A 72 -7.53 7.16 9.18
N PRO A 73 -7.33 6.19 10.07
CA PRO A 73 -6.19 5.26 10.03
C PRO A 73 -6.44 4.16 8.99
N VAL A 74 -5.81 4.27 7.85
CA VAL A 74 -5.83 3.22 6.81
C VAL A 74 -4.40 2.76 6.58
N LEU A 75 -4.21 1.43 6.48
CA LEU A 75 -2.94 0.86 6.06
C LEU A 75 -2.86 0.89 4.53
N LEU A 76 -1.84 1.57 4.01
CA LEU A 76 -1.56 1.66 2.58
C LEU A 76 -0.44 0.67 2.23
N LEU A 77 -0.77 -0.40 1.52
CA LEU A 77 0.19 -1.37 1.01
C LEU A 77 0.54 -0.99 -0.42
N VAL A 78 1.70 -0.37 -0.62
CA VAL A 78 2.08 0.26 -1.89
C VAL A 78 3.21 -0.53 -2.54
N TYR A 79 2.95 -1.16 -3.70
CA TYR A 79 4.03 -1.77 -4.46
C TYR A 79 5.01 -0.70 -4.92
N TYR A 80 6.29 -0.89 -4.56
CA TYR A 80 7.36 0.07 -4.79
C TYR A 80 7.99 -0.13 -6.17
N ALA A 81 7.25 0.20 -7.23
CA ALA A 81 7.76 0.14 -8.59
C ALA A 81 8.87 1.17 -8.81
N GLY A 82 9.94 0.75 -9.46
CA GLY A 82 11.13 1.58 -9.69
C GLY A 82 12.11 1.66 -8.51
N ASP A 83 11.99 0.75 -7.53
CA ASP A 83 12.99 0.53 -6.49
C ASP A 83 14.29 -0.05 -7.08
N ILE A 84 15.34 -0.12 -6.28
CA ILE A 84 16.63 -0.67 -6.69
C ILE A 84 16.47 -2.06 -7.33
N GLY A 85 17.05 -2.25 -8.50
CA GLY A 85 16.92 -3.49 -9.29
C GLY A 85 15.73 -3.51 -10.27
N ASP A 86 14.82 -2.54 -10.23
CA ASP A 86 13.76 -2.39 -11.23
C ASP A 86 14.30 -1.67 -12.48
N ARG A 87 13.92 -2.20 -13.67
CA ARG A 87 14.30 -1.57 -14.95
C ARG A 87 13.31 -0.53 -15.45
N THR A 88 12.14 -0.48 -14.85
CA THR A 88 11.03 0.40 -15.25
C THR A 88 10.59 1.26 -14.07
N PHE A 89 9.86 2.33 -14.35
CA PHE A 89 9.27 3.20 -13.33
C PHE A 89 10.28 3.90 -12.39
N SER A 90 11.54 4.07 -12.79
CA SER A 90 12.58 4.68 -11.95
C SER A 90 12.20 6.07 -11.43
N THR A 91 11.49 6.87 -12.24
CA THR A 91 10.99 8.18 -11.82
C THR A 91 9.92 8.04 -10.74
N SER A 92 8.99 7.09 -10.90
CA SER A 92 7.98 6.82 -9.87
C SER A 92 8.61 6.33 -8.58
N GLY A 93 9.61 5.45 -8.67
CA GLY A 93 10.39 4.99 -7.52
C GLY A 93 11.01 6.18 -6.78
N ALA A 94 11.75 7.02 -7.48
CA ALA A 94 12.42 8.18 -6.90
C ALA A 94 11.46 9.19 -6.23
N MET A 95 10.21 9.27 -6.69
CA MET A 95 9.22 10.22 -6.16
C MET A 95 8.34 9.64 -5.06
N THR A 96 8.33 8.33 -4.83
CA THR A 96 7.42 7.69 -3.88
C THR A 96 7.64 8.17 -2.44
N GLU A 97 8.87 8.07 -1.95
CA GLU A 97 9.20 8.52 -0.59
C GLU A 97 9.06 10.04 -0.40
N PRO A 98 9.57 10.90 -1.32
CA PRO A 98 9.34 12.35 -1.24
C PRO A 98 7.86 12.75 -1.15
N VAL A 99 6.97 12.09 -1.90
CA VAL A 99 5.53 12.38 -1.84
C VAL A 99 4.92 11.93 -0.52
N LEU A 100 5.28 10.75 -0.01
CA LEU A 100 4.86 10.30 1.31
C LEU A 100 5.31 11.27 2.41
N GLN A 101 6.55 11.73 2.34
CA GLN A 101 7.11 12.73 3.26
C GLN A 101 6.38 14.06 3.17
N ALA A 102 6.11 14.57 1.96
CA ALA A 102 5.37 15.82 1.75
C ALA A 102 3.94 15.75 2.32
N LEU A 103 3.29 14.58 2.26
CA LEU A 103 1.97 14.34 2.86
C LEU A 103 2.03 14.09 4.37
N GLY A 104 3.22 13.98 4.97
CA GLY A 104 3.39 13.65 6.38
C GLY A 104 2.95 12.22 6.73
N ILE A 105 2.96 11.32 5.75
CA ILE A 105 2.62 9.91 5.94
C ILE A 105 3.86 9.15 6.34
N ARG A 106 3.81 8.48 7.50
CA ARG A 106 4.87 7.55 7.92
C ARG A 106 4.86 6.34 7.03
N TYR A 107 6.04 5.88 6.63
CA TYR A 107 6.17 4.69 5.80
C TYR A 107 7.33 3.81 6.25
N TYR A 108 7.23 2.54 5.88
CA TYR A 108 8.22 1.50 6.12
C TYR A 108 8.41 0.69 4.86
N ILE A 109 9.61 0.16 4.64
CA ILE A 109 9.92 -0.61 3.44
C ILE A 109 10.04 -2.08 3.82
N LEU A 110 9.21 -2.92 3.22
CA LEU A 110 9.30 -4.37 3.37
C LEU A 110 10.30 -4.92 2.36
N ARG A 111 11.44 -5.43 2.86
CA ARG A 111 12.50 -6.02 2.06
C ARG A 111 12.62 -7.52 2.20
N ASP A 112 12.17 -8.10 3.31
CA ASP A 112 12.18 -9.54 3.57
C ASP A 112 10.75 -10.03 3.89
N PRO A 113 10.26 -11.08 3.20
CA PRO A 113 8.93 -11.64 3.51
C PRO A 113 8.78 -12.11 4.96
N VAL A 114 9.88 -12.50 5.61
CA VAL A 114 9.88 -12.94 7.01
C VAL A 114 9.39 -11.84 7.95
N ASP A 115 9.65 -10.58 7.62
CA ASP A 115 9.26 -9.44 8.44
C ASP A 115 7.81 -9.00 8.21
N ALA A 116 7.14 -9.52 7.18
CA ALA A 116 5.85 -8.99 6.71
C ALA A 116 4.78 -8.97 7.82
N VAL A 117 4.61 -10.09 8.53
CA VAL A 117 3.56 -10.23 9.55
C VAL A 117 3.75 -9.24 10.69
N GLU A 118 4.98 -9.12 11.17
CA GLU A 118 5.30 -8.22 12.29
C GLU A 118 5.22 -6.75 11.86
N LEU A 119 5.72 -6.42 10.68
CA LEU A 119 5.68 -5.07 10.15
C LEU A 119 4.23 -4.59 9.92
N ILE A 120 3.37 -5.43 9.33
CA ILE A 120 1.95 -5.12 9.12
C ILE A 120 1.25 -4.85 10.45
N LYS A 121 1.45 -5.71 11.46
CA LYS A 121 0.85 -5.53 12.80
C LYS A 121 1.28 -4.22 13.45
N ARG A 122 2.58 -3.92 13.43
CA ARG A 122 3.12 -2.67 14.01
C ARG A 122 2.64 -1.43 13.26
N ALA A 123 2.59 -1.48 11.94
CA ALA A 123 2.09 -0.38 11.13
C ALA A 123 0.59 -0.13 11.38
N GLN A 124 -0.21 -1.19 11.56
CA GLN A 124 -1.62 -1.07 11.90
C GLN A 124 -1.81 -0.42 13.28
N ILE A 125 -1.07 -0.86 14.30
CA ILE A 125 -1.10 -0.25 15.64
C ILE A 125 -0.73 1.24 15.56
N LEU A 126 0.34 1.56 14.83
CA LEU A 126 0.78 2.94 14.66
C LEU A 126 -0.27 3.81 13.96
N ALA A 127 -0.92 3.28 12.93
CA ALA A 127 -1.97 3.99 12.21
C ALA A 127 -3.16 4.30 13.14
N GLU A 128 -3.60 3.31 13.92
CA GLU A 128 -4.71 3.45 14.88
C GLU A 128 -4.39 4.44 16.00
N ASP A 129 -3.20 4.34 16.60
CA ASP A 129 -2.76 5.22 17.69
C ASP A 129 -2.60 6.67 17.20
N ALA A 130 -1.94 6.85 16.06
CA ALA A 130 -1.73 8.18 15.48
C ALA A 130 -2.98 8.78 14.84
N ARG A 131 -4.02 7.96 14.56
CA ARG A 131 -5.19 8.33 13.76
C ARG A 131 -4.79 8.91 12.40
N ARG A 132 -3.86 8.25 11.73
CA ARG A 132 -3.29 8.66 10.45
C ARG A 132 -3.02 7.45 9.57
N PRO A 133 -3.07 7.59 8.24
CA PRO A 133 -2.60 6.53 7.37
C PRO A 133 -1.12 6.24 7.60
N VAL A 134 -0.75 4.97 7.45
CA VAL A 134 0.65 4.50 7.44
C VAL A 134 0.85 3.70 6.18
N ALA A 135 1.97 3.87 5.49
CA ALA A 135 2.29 3.12 4.29
C ALA A 135 3.34 2.04 4.56
N ILE A 136 3.18 0.90 3.89
CA ILE A 136 4.23 -0.11 3.72
C ILE A 136 4.56 -0.19 2.25
N LEU A 137 5.81 0.10 1.90
CA LEU A 137 6.33 -0.04 0.55
C LEU A 137 6.74 -1.50 0.34
N LEU A 138 6.02 -2.19 -0.54
CA LEU A 138 6.23 -3.59 -0.88
C LEU A 138 7.26 -3.68 -2.00
N THR A 139 8.46 -4.15 -1.71
CA THR A 139 9.49 -4.38 -2.73
C THR A 139 9.33 -5.76 -3.38
N LYS A 140 10.01 -6.01 -4.49
CA LYS A 140 10.05 -7.34 -5.11
C LYS A 140 10.55 -8.41 -4.14
N GLU A 141 11.63 -8.10 -3.44
CA GLU A 141 12.24 -8.99 -2.45
C GLU A 141 11.27 -9.23 -1.28
N GLY A 142 10.62 -8.16 -0.79
CA GLY A 142 9.62 -8.24 0.27
C GLY A 142 8.38 -9.07 -0.10
N LEU A 143 8.09 -9.20 -1.41
CA LEU A 143 7.06 -10.09 -1.94
C LEU A 143 7.59 -11.50 -2.27
N GLY A 144 8.84 -11.83 -1.89
CA GLY A 144 9.46 -13.12 -2.16
C GLY A 144 9.87 -13.33 -3.64
N ARG A 145 9.82 -12.27 -4.45
CA ARG A 145 10.21 -12.32 -5.85
C ARG A 145 11.69 -11.95 -5.98
N ARG A 146 12.50 -12.82 -6.57
CA ARG A 146 13.90 -12.50 -6.85
C ARG A 146 13.97 -11.51 -8.00
N SER A 147 14.70 -10.40 -7.83
CA SER A 147 15.12 -9.58 -8.96
C SER A 147 16.06 -10.42 -9.81
N VAL A 148 15.64 -10.70 -11.05
CA VAL A 148 16.54 -11.33 -12.03
C VAL A 148 17.49 -10.24 -12.50
N VAL A 149 18.60 -10.06 -11.79
CA VAL A 149 19.75 -9.32 -12.31
C VAL A 149 20.40 -10.24 -13.33
N PRO A 150 20.38 -9.96 -14.65
CA PRO A 150 21.13 -10.74 -15.60
C PRO A 150 22.60 -10.65 -15.21
N SER A 151 23.31 -11.78 -15.22
CA SER A 151 24.76 -11.77 -15.13
C SER A 151 25.32 -10.81 -16.19
N LEU A 152 26.07 -9.84 -15.74
CA LEU A 152 26.87 -8.94 -16.57
C LEU A 152 27.85 -9.74 -17.44
#